data_a69adb2ab0b4caaa8421a71fd1364f2a
#
_entry.id   a69adb2ab0b4caaa8421a71fd1364f2a
#
_cell.length_a   1.000
_cell.length_b   1.000
_cell.length_c   1.000
_cell.angle_alpha   90.00
_cell.angle_beta   90.00
_cell.angle_gamma   90.00
#
_symmetry.space_group_name_H-M   'P 1'
#
loop_
_entity.id
_entity.type
_entity.pdbx_description
1 polymer ?
#
loop_
_entity_poly.entity_id
_entity_poly.type
_entity_poly.pdbx_seq_one_letter_code
_entity_poly.pdbx_strand_id
1 'polypeptide(L)'
;MNVLRFSDLCAQGKARGQRVFIRADLNVPQDDSGAITEDTRIRASVPCIRMALEAGAAVMVTSHLGRPTEGDFKPEDSLAPVAARLGELLGREVPVVSNWVDGVKVEPGQVVLLENCRVNKGEKKNNEELAKKMAALCDIYVNDAFGTAHRAEGTTYGIAQFAPIACAGPLLAAEIDAITQALANPKRPLVAIVAGSKVSTKLTILKSLSANVDQLIVGGGIANTFMLAAGLKIGKSLAEADLVDEAKAVIEAMRARGADVPIPSDVVTAKTFAADAPAEIKAATDVADDDLILDIGPHTAARLAARLKAAGTIVWNGPVGVFEFAAFENGTRVIAQAIAQSDAFSIAGGGDTLAAIAKYGIEKDVGYISTGGGAFLEVLEGKTLPALEILTRRAAG
;
A
#
# COMPACT_ATOMS: atom_id res chain seq x y z
N MET A 1 -3.73 14.83 -9.19
CA MET A 1 -4.22 13.86 -10.19
C MET A 1 -5.70 14.07 -10.42
N ASN A 2 -6.11 14.34 -11.65
CA ASN A 2 -7.52 14.51 -11.99
C ASN A 2 -8.04 13.23 -12.67
N VAL A 3 -8.97 12.55 -12.01
CA VAL A 3 -9.63 11.34 -12.51
C VAL A 3 -11.13 11.49 -12.38
N LEU A 4 -11.90 10.86 -13.26
CA LEU A 4 -13.33 10.73 -13.05
C LEU A 4 -13.60 9.83 -11.85
N ARG A 5 -14.59 10.20 -11.02
CA ARG A 5 -14.96 9.44 -9.83
C ARG A 5 -16.30 8.77 -10.04
N PHE A 6 -16.37 7.51 -9.73
CA PHE A 6 -17.61 6.75 -9.87
C PHE A 6 -18.72 7.31 -8.97
N SER A 7 -18.37 7.79 -7.78
CA SER A 7 -19.33 8.44 -6.87
C SER A 7 -20.02 9.66 -7.52
N ASP A 8 -19.28 10.44 -8.28
CA ASP A 8 -19.84 11.61 -8.98
C ASP A 8 -20.77 11.18 -10.12
N LEU A 9 -20.38 10.14 -10.88
CA LEU A 9 -21.24 9.60 -11.93
C LEU A 9 -22.54 9.05 -11.37
N CYS A 10 -22.51 8.38 -10.23
CA CYS A 10 -23.69 7.88 -9.54
C CYS A 10 -24.58 9.04 -9.07
N ALA A 11 -23.99 10.06 -8.43
CA ALA A 11 -24.72 11.23 -7.96
C ALA A 11 -25.40 12.02 -9.09
N GLN A 12 -24.82 12.00 -10.29
CA GLN A 12 -25.35 12.62 -11.50
C GLN A 12 -26.38 11.75 -12.25
N GLY A 13 -26.69 10.56 -11.73
CA GLY A 13 -27.61 9.62 -12.36
C GLY A 13 -27.05 8.92 -13.62
N LYS A 14 -25.76 9.06 -13.90
CA LYS A 14 -25.14 8.52 -15.12
C LYS A 14 -24.89 7.02 -15.09
N ALA A 15 -24.97 6.38 -13.94
CA ALA A 15 -24.79 4.94 -13.80
C ALA A 15 -26.11 4.16 -13.94
N ARG A 16 -27.25 4.84 -13.88
CA ARG A 16 -28.56 4.19 -13.91
C ARG A 16 -28.80 3.46 -15.23
N GLY A 17 -29.13 2.18 -15.12
CA GLY A 17 -29.38 1.33 -16.29
C GLY A 17 -28.11 0.96 -17.08
N GLN A 18 -26.95 1.43 -16.65
CA GLN A 18 -25.70 1.15 -17.35
C GLN A 18 -25.05 -0.14 -16.87
N ARG A 19 -24.26 -0.76 -17.78
CA ARG A 19 -23.43 -1.92 -17.47
C ARG A 19 -22.13 -1.40 -16.84
N VAL A 20 -21.91 -1.73 -15.58
CA VAL A 20 -20.75 -1.26 -14.81
C VAL A 20 -19.82 -2.43 -14.54
N PHE A 21 -18.58 -2.31 -14.98
CA PHE A 21 -17.52 -3.29 -14.76
C PHE A 21 -16.59 -2.76 -13.66
N ILE A 22 -16.59 -3.42 -12.50
CA ILE A 22 -15.74 -3.06 -11.38
C ILE A 22 -14.54 -4.00 -11.28
N ARG A 23 -13.34 -3.45 -11.43
CA ARG A 23 -12.11 -4.17 -11.11
C ARG A 23 -11.81 -3.96 -9.63
N ALA A 24 -12.10 -4.97 -8.83
CA ALA A 24 -11.85 -4.99 -7.39
C ALA A 24 -10.55 -5.73 -7.07
N ASP A 25 -10.06 -5.62 -5.85
CA ASP A 25 -9.02 -6.47 -5.29
C ASP A 25 -9.65 -7.44 -4.28
N LEU A 26 -9.91 -8.65 -4.73
CA LEU A 26 -10.51 -9.73 -3.96
C LEU A 26 -9.53 -10.88 -3.76
N ASN A 27 -8.24 -10.61 -3.92
CA ASN A 27 -7.17 -11.58 -3.73
C ASN A 27 -6.92 -11.79 -2.23
N VAL A 28 -7.76 -12.62 -1.63
CA VAL A 28 -7.73 -12.92 -0.20
C VAL A 28 -6.94 -14.20 0.08
N PRO A 29 -6.33 -14.32 1.28
CA PRO A 29 -5.67 -15.55 1.68
C PRO A 29 -6.70 -16.66 1.95
N GLN A 30 -6.32 -17.87 1.56
CA GLN A 30 -7.11 -19.09 1.76
C GLN A 30 -6.24 -20.14 2.44
N ASP A 31 -6.87 -21.02 3.22
CA ASP A 31 -6.20 -22.22 3.75
C ASP A 31 -6.14 -23.33 2.69
N ASP A 32 -5.56 -24.47 3.05
CA ASP A 32 -5.42 -25.62 2.16
C ASP A 32 -6.75 -26.20 1.68
N SER A 33 -7.84 -25.94 2.41
CA SER A 33 -9.20 -26.34 2.02
C SER A 33 -9.88 -25.36 1.07
N GLY A 34 -9.25 -24.21 0.80
CA GLY A 34 -9.82 -23.12 0.01
C GLY A 34 -10.72 -22.17 0.81
N ALA A 35 -10.80 -22.34 2.14
CA ALA A 35 -11.56 -21.43 2.99
C ALA A 35 -10.83 -20.10 3.15
N ILE A 36 -11.57 -19.00 3.09
CA ILE A 36 -11.03 -17.67 3.27
C ILE A 36 -10.64 -17.47 4.73
N THR A 37 -9.37 -17.13 4.99
CA THR A 37 -8.83 -16.94 6.34
C THR A 37 -8.89 -15.49 6.80
N GLU A 38 -9.01 -14.53 5.85
CA GLU A 38 -9.07 -13.11 6.14
C GLU A 38 -9.83 -12.42 5.00
N ASP A 39 -10.83 -11.60 5.32
CA ASP A 39 -11.78 -11.04 4.33
C ASP A 39 -11.74 -9.52 4.19
N THR A 40 -10.72 -8.85 4.71
CA THR A 40 -10.65 -7.37 4.70
C THR A 40 -10.80 -6.77 3.31
N ARG A 41 -10.17 -7.38 2.30
CA ARG A 41 -10.26 -6.90 0.92
C ARG A 41 -11.67 -7.05 0.35
N ILE A 42 -12.36 -8.11 0.69
CA ILE A 42 -13.75 -8.31 0.27
C ILE A 42 -14.63 -7.23 0.90
N ARG A 43 -14.49 -7.00 2.21
CA ARG A 43 -15.23 -5.94 2.92
C ARG A 43 -14.96 -4.56 2.34
N ALA A 44 -13.70 -4.27 2.00
CA ALA A 44 -13.31 -2.99 1.42
C ALA A 44 -13.91 -2.75 0.02
N SER A 45 -14.26 -3.81 -0.69
CA SER A 45 -14.86 -3.75 -2.04
C SER A 45 -16.38 -3.57 -2.01
N VAL A 46 -17.03 -3.84 -0.88
CA VAL A 46 -18.49 -3.75 -0.74
C VAL A 46 -19.04 -2.35 -1.01
N PRO A 47 -18.45 -1.26 -0.52
CA PRO A 47 -18.99 0.10 -0.75
C PRO A 47 -19.14 0.45 -2.22
N CYS A 48 -18.18 0.11 -3.08
CA CYS A 48 -18.26 0.37 -4.53
C CYS A 48 -19.41 -0.42 -5.18
N ILE A 49 -19.52 -1.70 -4.81
CA ILE A 49 -20.57 -2.58 -5.34
C ILE A 49 -21.97 -2.06 -4.93
N ARG A 50 -22.14 -1.71 -3.67
CA ARG A 50 -23.40 -1.12 -3.17
C ARG A 50 -23.73 0.17 -3.88
N MET A 51 -22.76 1.03 -4.05
CA MET A 51 -22.93 2.31 -4.77
C MET A 51 -23.48 2.07 -6.18
N ALA A 52 -22.92 1.10 -6.89
CA ALA A 52 -23.37 0.74 -8.23
C ALA A 52 -24.79 0.16 -8.23
N LEU A 53 -25.12 -0.73 -7.30
CA LEU A 53 -26.45 -1.31 -7.16
C LEU A 53 -27.50 -0.26 -6.80
N GLU A 54 -27.22 0.60 -5.86
CA GLU A 54 -28.09 1.69 -5.43
C GLU A 54 -28.31 2.72 -6.55
N ALA A 55 -27.34 2.90 -7.42
CA ALA A 55 -27.46 3.73 -8.62
C ALA A 55 -28.31 3.10 -9.72
N GLY A 56 -28.74 1.84 -9.58
CA GLY A 56 -29.55 1.12 -10.57
C GLY A 56 -28.75 0.57 -11.73
N ALA A 57 -27.46 0.30 -11.56
CA ALA A 57 -26.60 -0.28 -12.59
C ALA A 57 -26.74 -1.81 -12.68
N ALA A 58 -26.38 -2.36 -13.84
CA ALA A 58 -26.10 -3.78 -14.00
C ALA A 58 -24.62 -4.02 -13.68
N VAL A 59 -24.33 -4.77 -12.61
CA VAL A 59 -23.01 -4.77 -12.00
C VAL A 59 -22.25 -6.06 -12.26
N MET A 60 -21.07 -5.92 -12.86
CA MET A 60 -20.10 -6.99 -13.05
C MET A 60 -18.86 -6.67 -12.23
N VAL A 61 -18.41 -7.62 -11.41
CA VAL A 61 -17.20 -7.46 -10.59
C VAL A 61 -16.21 -8.55 -10.95
N THR A 62 -14.95 -8.21 -11.05
CA THR A 62 -13.88 -9.21 -11.20
C THR A 62 -12.66 -8.86 -10.37
N SER A 63 -11.83 -9.85 -10.17
CA SER A 63 -10.53 -9.75 -9.51
C SER A 63 -9.64 -10.90 -9.96
N HIS A 64 -8.36 -10.76 -9.71
CA HIS A 64 -7.48 -11.93 -9.67
C HIS A 64 -7.57 -12.61 -8.31
N LEU A 65 -7.24 -13.88 -8.27
CA LEU A 65 -7.06 -14.68 -7.06
C LEU A 65 -5.85 -15.59 -7.26
N GLY A 66 -4.86 -15.50 -6.38
CA GLY A 66 -3.67 -16.32 -6.46
C GLY A 66 -2.83 -16.06 -7.72
N ARG A 67 -2.18 -17.11 -8.18
CA ARG A 67 -1.30 -17.09 -9.36
C ARG A 67 -1.65 -18.23 -10.33
N PRO A 68 -2.81 -18.19 -10.93
CA PRO A 68 -3.23 -19.23 -11.88
C PRO A 68 -2.35 -19.22 -13.13
N THR A 69 -2.34 -20.34 -13.85
CA THR A 69 -1.78 -20.41 -15.19
C THR A 69 -2.82 -19.89 -16.19
N GLU A 70 -2.47 -18.93 -17.03
CA GLU A 70 -3.37 -18.41 -18.05
C GLU A 70 -3.81 -19.50 -19.01
N GLY A 71 -5.11 -19.61 -19.23
CA GLY A 71 -5.71 -20.59 -20.10
C GLY A 71 -5.88 -21.98 -19.50
N ASP A 72 -5.51 -22.18 -18.23
CA ASP A 72 -5.61 -23.46 -17.52
C ASP A 72 -6.29 -23.26 -16.18
N PHE A 73 -7.62 -23.08 -16.21
CA PHE A 73 -8.43 -22.89 -15.01
C PHE A 73 -8.49 -24.16 -14.17
N LYS A 74 -8.23 -24.03 -12.87
CA LYS A 74 -8.36 -25.10 -11.90
C LYS A 74 -9.37 -24.72 -10.82
N PRO A 75 -10.01 -25.70 -10.16
CA PRO A 75 -11.00 -25.40 -9.12
C PRO A 75 -10.49 -24.47 -8.00
N GLU A 76 -9.22 -24.57 -7.62
CA GLU A 76 -8.59 -23.70 -6.61
C GLU A 76 -8.44 -22.25 -7.06
N ASP A 77 -8.52 -21.99 -8.36
CA ASP A 77 -8.43 -20.63 -8.92
C ASP A 77 -9.77 -19.88 -8.88
N SER A 78 -10.84 -20.56 -8.51
CA SER A 78 -12.20 -20.00 -8.56
C SER A 78 -12.47 -18.94 -7.51
N LEU A 79 -13.18 -17.90 -7.91
CA LEU A 79 -13.73 -16.88 -7.03
C LEU A 79 -15.03 -17.32 -6.33
N ALA A 80 -15.45 -18.58 -6.46
CA ALA A 80 -16.68 -19.05 -5.82
C ALA A 80 -16.73 -18.81 -4.31
N PRO A 81 -15.67 -19.05 -3.53
CA PRO A 81 -15.67 -18.72 -2.09
C PRO A 81 -15.82 -17.20 -1.83
N VAL A 82 -15.24 -16.38 -2.68
CA VAL A 82 -15.37 -14.91 -2.61
C VAL A 82 -16.80 -14.48 -2.92
N ALA A 83 -17.44 -15.08 -3.93
CA ALA A 83 -18.83 -14.83 -4.27
C ALA A 83 -19.79 -15.15 -3.12
N ALA A 84 -19.56 -16.27 -2.43
CA ALA A 84 -20.34 -16.65 -1.25
C ALA A 84 -20.21 -15.60 -0.14
N ARG A 85 -18.99 -15.15 0.14
CA ARG A 85 -18.75 -14.12 1.16
C ARG A 85 -19.33 -12.75 0.78
N LEU A 86 -19.19 -12.36 -0.48
CA LEU A 86 -19.84 -11.14 -0.99
C LEU A 86 -21.37 -11.21 -0.83
N GLY A 87 -21.95 -12.36 -1.14
CA GLY A 87 -23.38 -12.59 -0.98
C GLY A 87 -23.85 -12.38 0.45
N GLU A 88 -23.12 -12.90 1.42
CA GLU A 88 -23.41 -12.69 2.85
C GLU A 88 -23.36 -11.20 3.21
N LEU A 89 -22.32 -10.50 2.76
CA LEU A 89 -22.12 -9.07 3.07
C LEU A 89 -23.14 -8.17 2.37
N LEU A 90 -23.57 -8.52 1.16
CA LEU A 90 -24.55 -7.76 0.39
C LEU A 90 -26.01 -8.16 0.70
N GLY A 91 -26.22 -9.27 1.39
CA GLY A 91 -27.55 -9.81 1.69
C GLY A 91 -28.29 -10.29 0.45
N ARG A 92 -27.58 -10.81 -0.54
CA ARG A 92 -28.12 -11.34 -1.79
C ARG A 92 -27.20 -12.37 -2.42
N GLU A 93 -27.72 -13.17 -3.32
CA GLU A 93 -26.90 -14.09 -4.12
C GLU A 93 -26.03 -13.31 -5.10
N VAL A 94 -24.76 -13.73 -5.22
CA VAL A 94 -23.78 -13.22 -6.19
C VAL A 94 -23.33 -14.38 -7.06
N PRO A 95 -23.94 -14.60 -8.23
CA PRO A 95 -23.55 -15.69 -9.13
C PRO A 95 -22.14 -15.47 -9.69
N VAL A 96 -21.40 -16.57 -9.83
CA VAL A 96 -20.11 -16.59 -10.53
C VAL A 96 -20.36 -16.91 -12.02
N VAL A 97 -19.80 -16.09 -12.90
CA VAL A 97 -19.91 -16.26 -14.35
C VAL A 97 -18.56 -16.71 -14.91
N SER A 98 -18.52 -17.92 -15.46
CA SER A 98 -17.35 -18.45 -16.18
C SER A 98 -17.38 -18.03 -17.66
N ASN A 99 -16.21 -18.06 -18.32
CA ASN A 99 -16.09 -17.74 -19.77
C ASN A 99 -16.78 -16.42 -20.18
N TRP A 100 -16.62 -15.42 -19.36
CA TRP A 100 -17.36 -14.15 -19.43
C TRP A 100 -16.84 -13.18 -20.51
N VAL A 101 -15.64 -13.41 -21.03
CA VAL A 101 -14.99 -12.45 -21.96
C VAL A 101 -15.81 -12.20 -23.23
N ASP A 102 -16.53 -13.20 -23.70
CA ASP A 102 -17.33 -13.13 -24.93
C ASP A 102 -18.79 -12.68 -24.70
N GLY A 103 -19.18 -12.45 -23.46
CA GLY A 103 -20.50 -11.95 -23.11
C GLY A 103 -20.93 -12.25 -21.69
N VAL A 104 -21.71 -11.34 -21.12
CA VAL A 104 -22.28 -11.45 -19.77
C VAL A 104 -23.73 -11.01 -19.81
N LYS A 105 -24.60 -11.80 -19.17
CA LYS A 105 -26.00 -11.42 -18.92
C LYS A 105 -26.14 -10.93 -17.51
N VAL A 106 -26.47 -9.67 -17.33
CA VAL A 106 -26.75 -9.03 -16.04
C VAL A 106 -27.72 -7.87 -16.28
N GLU A 107 -28.75 -7.80 -15.47
CA GLU A 107 -29.76 -6.76 -15.56
C GLU A 107 -29.53 -5.65 -14.53
N PRO A 108 -30.02 -4.42 -14.77
CA PRO A 108 -29.98 -3.36 -13.78
C PRO A 108 -30.51 -3.82 -12.41
N GLY A 109 -29.75 -3.52 -11.36
CA GLY A 109 -30.05 -3.97 -9.99
C GLY A 109 -29.49 -5.35 -9.63
N GLN A 110 -28.89 -6.05 -10.56
CA GLN A 110 -28.20 -7.33 -10.33
C GLN A 110 -26.68 -7.16 -10.26
N VAL A 111 -26.04 -8.08 -9.57
CA VAL A 111 -24.58 -8.19 -9.49
C VAL A 111 -24.13 -9.61 -9.78
N VAL A 112 -23.10 -9.74 -10.59
CA VAL A 112 -22.43 -11.00 -10.88
C VAL A 112 -20.93 -10.87 -10.62
N LEU A 113 -20.28 -11.94 -10.20
CA LEU A 113 -18.84 -12.02 -10.06
C LEU A 113 -18.27 -12.79 -11.26
N LEU A 114 -17.49 -12.10 -12.07
CA LEU A 114 -16.83 -12.68 -13.21
C LEU A 114 -15.61 -13.47 -12.73
N GLU A 115 -15.50 -14.71 -13.17
CA GLU A 115 -14.46 -15.64 -12.73
C GLU A 115 -13.06 -15.06 -12.91
N ASN A 116 -12.13 -15.46 -12.04
CA ASN A 116 -10.75 -15.02 -11.92
C ASN A 116 -10.16 -14.49 -13.24
N CYS A 117 -9.90 -13.19 -13.31
CA CYS A 117 -9.46 -12.53 -14.53
C CYS A 117 -8.09 -13.01 -15.01
N ARG A 118 -7.23 -13.51 -14.11
CA ARG A 118 -5.89 -14.01 -14.46
C ARG A 118 -5.87 -15.36 -15.18
N VAL A 119 -6.98 -16.05 -15.28
CA VAL A 119 -7.05 -17.27 -16.10
C VAL A 119 -7.22 -16.95 -17.58
N ASN A 120 -7.56 -15.74 -17.94
CA ASN A 120 -7.71 -15.32 -19.33
C ASN A 120 -6.34 -15.09 -19.98
N LYS A 121 -6.12 -15.73 -21.12
CA LYS A 121 -4.90 -15.53 -21.91
C LYS A 121 -4.78 -14.07 -22.34
N GLY A 122 -3.62 -13.48 -22.04
CA GLY A 122 -3.33 -12.10 -22.39
C GLY A 122 -3.61 -11.08 -21.30
N GLU A 123 -4.19 -11.47 -20.15
CA GLU A 123 -4.47 -10.57 -19.03
C GLU A 123 -3.19 -9.90 -18.51
N LYS A 124 -2.18 -10.70 -18.16
CA LYS A 124 -0.92 -10.16 -17.61
C LYS A 124 -0.15 -9.29 -18.59
N LYS A 125 -0.24 -9.60 -19.87
CA LYS A 125 0.46 -8.87 -20.93
C LYS A 125 -0.34 -7.69 -21.48
N ASN A 126 -1.49 -7.40 -20.90
CA ASN A 126 -2.38 -6.34 -21.37
C ASN A 126 -2.68 -6.48 -22.88
N ASN A 127 -3.08 -7.67 -23.29
CA ASN A 127 -3.39 -7.95 -24.70
C ASN A 127 -4.52 -7.06 -25.19
N GLU A 128 -4.31 -6.39 -26.33
CA GLU A 128 -5.25 -5.39 -26.83
C GLU A 128 -6.60 -6.00 -27.26
N GLU A 129 -6.60 -7.16 -27.91
CA GLU A 129 -7.84 -7.82 -28.31
C GLU A 129 -8.68 -8.24 -27.09
N LEU A 130 -8.03 -8.79 -26.06
CA LEU A 130 -8.69 -9.13 -24.81
C LEU A 130 -9.27 -7.88 -24.14
N ALA A 131 -8.49 -6.81 -24.06
CA ALA A 131 -8.93 -5.55 -23.47
C ALA A 131 -10.15 -4.96 -24.20
N LYS A 132 -10.16 -4.99 -25.54
CA LYS A 132 -11.30 -4.54 -26.35
C LYS A 132 -12.55 -5.38 -26.12
N LYS A 133 -12.41 -6.70 -26.01
CA LYS A 133 -13.53 -7.60 -25.69
C LYS A 133 -14.12 -7.29 -24.31
N MET A 134 -13.27 -7.10 -23.32
CA MET A 134 -13.71 -6.76 -21.96
C MET A 134 -14.37 -5.38 -21.91
N ALA A 135 -13.82 -4.40 -22.61
CA ALA A 135 -14.41 -3.06 -22.69
C ALA A 135 -15.79 -3.05 -23.35
N ALA A 136 -16.03 -3.94 -24.32
CA ALA A 136 -17.33 -4.09 -24.97
C ALA A 136 -18.43 -4.64 -24.04
N LEU A 137 -18.06 -5.23 -22.90
CA LEU A 137 -19.01 -5.73 -21.92
C LEU A 137 -19.65 -4.62 -21.07
N CYS A 138 -19.09 -3.42 -21.06
CA CYS A 138 -19.51 -2.37 -20.14
C CYS A 138 -19.69 -1.01 -20.82
N ASP A 139 -20.45 -0.15 -20.15
CA ASP A 139 -20.60 1.27 -20.48
C ASP A 139 -19.69 2.11 -19.58
N ILE A 140 -19.49 1.66 -18.35
CA ILE A 140 -18.62 2.31 -17.37
C ILE A 140 -17.67 1.26 -16.78
N TYR A 141 -16.36 1.54 -16.90
CA TYR A 141 -15.31 0.80 -16.20
C TYR A 141 -14.92 1.53 -14.93
N VAL A 142 -14.85 0.80 -13.83
CA VAL A 142 -14.45 1.32 -12.51
C VAL A 142 -13.24 0.54 -12.00
N ASN A 143 -12.14 1.23 -11.76
CA ASN A 143 -11.02 0.66 -11.03
C ASN A 143 -11.14 0.99 -9.55
N ASP A 144 -11.28 -0.04 -8.72
CA ASP A 144 -11.36 0.10 -7.26
C ASP A 144 -10.28 -0.76 -6.57
N ALA A 145 -9.15 -0.98 -7.24
CA ALA A 145 -8.10 -1.92 -6.84
C ALA A 145 -6.74 -1.23 -6.80
N PHE A 146 -6.48 -0.42 -5.76
CA PHE A 146 -5.18 0.24 -5.61
C PHE A 146 -4.02 -0.75 -5.51
N GLY A 147 -4.21 -1.90 -4.84
CA GLY A 147 -3.18 -2.93 -4.69
C GLY A 147 -2.59 -3.45 -5.99
N THR A 148 -3.29 -3.32 -7.11
CA THR A 148 -2.84 -3.72 -8.45
C THR A 148 -2.58 -2.54 -9.39
N ALA A 149 -2.66 -1.31 -8.89
CA ALA A 149 -2.54 -0.10 -9.71
C ALA A 149 -1.16 0.08 -10.35
N HIS A 150 -0.13 -0.59 -9.81
CA HIS A 150 1.24 -0.59 -10.33
C HIS A 150 1.45 -1.55 -11.51
N ARG A 151 0.42 -2.28 -11.91
CA ARG A 151 0.48 -3.28 -13.00
C ARG A 151 -0.34 -2.83 -14.20
N ALA A 152 0.27 -2.83 -15.38
CA ALA A 152 -0.42 -2.59 -16.65
C ALA A 152 -0.94 -3.92 -17.20
N GLU A 153 -2.07 -4.39 -16.67
CA GLU A 153 -2.72 -5.64 -17.10
C GLU A 153 -4.04 -5.34 -17.82
N GLY A 154 -4.68 -6.36 -18.40
CA GLY A 154 -5.91 -6.18 -19.16
C GLY A 154 -7.02 -5.52 -18.36
N THR A 155 -7.30 -6.01 -17.14
CA THR A 155 -8.38 -5.48 -16.29
C THR A 155 -8.02 -4.24 -15.48
N THR A 156 -6.74 -3.88 -15.36
CA THR A 156 -6.29 -2.69 -14.62
C THR A 156 -5.93 -1.52 -15.51
N TYR A 157 -5.56 -1.78 -16.75
CA TYR A 157 -5.11 -0.76 -17.71
C TYR A 157 -5.84 -0.85 -19.04
N GLY A 158 -5.78 -2.01 -19.72
CA GLY A 158 -6.27 -2.17 -21.09
C GLY A 158 -7.74 -1.85 -21.27
N ILE A 159 -8.58 -2.38 -20.40
CA ILE A 159 -10.02 -2.11 -20.43
C ILE A 159 -10.33 -0.60 -20.26
N ALA A 160 -9.55 0.10 -19.46
CA ALA A 160 -9.68 1.55 -19.26
C ALA A 160 -9.36 2.34 -20.53
N GLN A 161 -8.52 1.80 -21.42
CA GLN A 161 -8.21 2.45 -22.69
C GLN A 161 -9.41 2.46 -23.65
N PHE A 162 -10.23 1.42 -23.63
CA PHE A 162 -11.25 1.17 -24.65
C PHE A 162 -12.69 1.29 -24.13
N ALA A 163 -12.92 1.27 -22.83
CA ALA A 163 -14.27 1.46 -22.27
C ALA A 163 -14.80 2.86 -22.58
N PRO A 164 -16.12 3.02 -22.80
CA PRO A 164 -16.71 4.33 -23.07
C PRO A 164 -16.40 5.35 -21.96
N ILE A 165 -16.53 4.96 -20.70
CA ILE A 165 -16.18 5.75 -19.53
C ILE A 165 -15.25 4.92 -18.65
N ALA A 166 -14.17 5.55 -18.15
CA ALA A 166 -13.24 4.93 -17.21
C ALA A 166 -13.05 5.84 -15.98
N CYS A 167 -13.27 5.30 -14.81
CA CYS A 167 -13.26 6.09 -13.56
C CYS A 167 -12.67 5.32 -12.39
N ALA A 168 -12.39 6.05 -11.30
CA ALA A 168 -11.95 5.49 -10.04
C ALA A 168 -13.13 5.20 -9.13
N GLY A 169 -13.15 4.01 -8.52
CA GLY A 169 -14.06 3.69 -7.44
C GLY A 169 -13.68 4.41 -6.13
N PRO A 170 -14.53 4.33 -5.11
CA PRO A 170 -14.30 5.07 -3.86
C PRO A 170 -13.01 4.69 -3.14
N LEU A 171 -12.61 3.41 -3.15
CA LEU A 171 -11.37 2.96 -2.52
C LEU A 171 -10.15 3.54 -3.23
N LEU A 172 -10.12 3.46 -4.55
CA LEU A 172 -9.02 4.04 -5.35
C LEU A 172 -8.98 5.57 -5.23
N ALA A 173 -10.13 6.23 -5.25
CA ALA A 173 -10.22 7.67 -5.09
C ALA A 173 -9.68 8.13 -3.73
N ALA A 174 -9.98 7.41 -2.66
CA ALA A 174 -9.46 7.70 -1.32
C ALA A 174 -7.93 7.57 -1.26
N GLU A 175 -7.35 6.54 -1.91
CA GLU A 175 -5.90 6.39 -2.03
C GLU A 175 -5.27 7.56 -2.80
N ILE A 176 -5.86 7.95 -3.92
CA ILE A 176 -5.38 9.09 -4.71
C ILE A 176 -5.40 10.38 -3.87
N ASP A 177 -6.47 10.63 -3.14
CA ASP A 177 -6.60 11.81 -2.29
C ASP A 177 -5.56 11.82 -1.18
N ALA A 178 -5.36 10.69 -0.50
CA ALA A 178 -4.37 10.56 0.57
C ALA A 178 -2.93 10.77 0.05
N ILE A 179 -2.59 10.16 -1.07
CA ILE A 179 -1.27 10.31 -1.70
C ILE A 179 -1.05 11.76 -2.12
N THR A 180 -2.03 12.38 -2.74
CA THR A 180 -1.95 13.79 -3.17
C THR A 180 -1.75 14.71 -1.99
N GLN A 181 -2.50 14.52 -0.92
CA GLN A 181 -2.37 15.31 0.30
C GLN A 181 -0.99 15.13 0.97
N ALA A 182 -0.46 13.91 0.97
CA ALA A 182 0.80 13.62 1.63
C ALA A 182 2.03 14.04 0.84
N LEU A 183 2.01 13.91 -0.50
CA LEU A 183 3.21 14.04 -1.33
C LEU A 183 3.18 15.20 -2.32
N ALA A 184 2.03 15.51 -2.91
CA ALA A 184 1.93 16.60 -3.88
C ALA A 184 1.71 17.96 -3.20
N ASN A 185 0.86 18.00 -2.17
CA ASN A 185 0.52 19.22 -1.45
C ASN A 185 0.65 19.03 0.07
N PRO A 186 1.83 18.63 0.58
CA PRO A 186 1.98 18.36 2.00
C PRO A 186 1.94 19.64 2.83
N LYS A 187 1.25 19.59 3.97
CA LYS A 187 1.45 20.57 5.03
C LYS A 187 2.80 20.30 5.68
N ARG A 188 3.66 21.30 5.73
CA ARG A 188 5.01 21.15 6.26
C ARG A 188 5.07 21.42 7.78
N PRO A 189 6.02 20.86 8.51
CA PRO A 189 7.08 19.96 8.05
C PRO A 189 6.56 18.60 7.56
N LEU A 190 7.10 18.12 6.43
CA LEU A 190 6.86 16.79 5.91
C LEU A 190 7.94 15.84 6.46
N VAL A 191 7.51 14.88 7.28
CA VAL A 191 8.39 13.90 7.91
C VAL A 191 8.10 12.52 7.33
N ALA A 192 9.13 11.87 6.81
CA ALA A 192 9.02 10.50 6.33
C ALA A 192 9.79 9.54 7.25
N ILE A 193 9.22 8.37 7.47
CA ILE A 193 9.88 7.25 8.14
C ILE A 193 10.04 6.14 7.12
N VAL A 194 11.30 5.79 6.83
CA VAL A 194 11.65 4.68 5.95
C VAL A 194 12.53 3.73 6.74
N ALA A 195 12.00 2.58 7.07
CA ALA A 195 12.69 1.59 7.87
C ALA A 195 12.61 0.21 7.22
N GLY A 196 13.59 -0.62 7.52
CA GLY A 196 13.68 -1.97 6.96
C GLY A 196 15.08 -2.54 7.16
N SER A 197 15.29 -3.76 6.67
CA SER A 197 16.55 -4.47 6.85
C SER A 197 17.67 -3.99 5.93
N LYS A 198 17.33 -3.53 4.72
CA LYS A 198 18.33 -3.26 3.66
C LYS A 198 18.07 -1.94 2.94
N VAL A 199 19.15 -1.14 2.80
CA VAL A 199 19.16 0.06 1.93
C VAL A 199 18.87 -0.32 0.48
N SER A 200 19.47 -1.41 -0.02
CA SER A 200 19.34 -1.84 -1.42
C SER A 200 17.89 -2.05 -1.86
N THR A 201 17.01 -2.50 -0.95
CA THR A 201 15.59 -2.71 -1.26
C THR A 201 14.77 -1.43 -1.25
N LYS A 202 15.25 -0.36 -0.60
CA LYS A 202 14.53 0.91 -0.44
C LYS A 202 15.31 2.13 -0.92
N LEU A 203 16.41 1.92 -1.65
CA LEU A 203 17.27 3.01 -2.11
C LEU A 203 16.52 4.02 -2.97
N THR A 204 15.69 3.56 -3.90
CA THR A 204 14.88 4.43 -4.75
C THR A 204 13.89 5.27 -3.94
N ILE A 205 13.27 4.66 -2.92
CA ILE A 205 12.38 5.36 -1.99
C ILE A 205 13.15 6.45 -1.23
N LEU A 206 14.30 6.10 -0.67
CA LEU A 206 15.15 7.01 0.08
C LEU A 206 15.57 8.22 -0.78
N LYS A 207 16.02 7.96 -2.02
CA LYS A 207 16.40 9.03 -2.96
C LYS A 207 15.21 9.90 -3.35
N SER A 208 14.07 9.31 -3.65
CA SER A 208 12.87 10.06 -4.03
C SER A 208 12.38 10.95 -2.89
N LEU A 209 12.25 10.40 -1.69
CA LEU A 209 11.78 11.16 -0.52
C LEU A 209 12.80 12.21 -0.09
N SER A 210 14.10 11.95 -0.17
CA SER A 210 15.15 12.90 0.20
C SER A 210 15.09 14.21 -0.60
N ALA A 211 14.49 14.18 -1.78
CA ALA A 211 14.31 15.37 -2.61
C ALA A 211 13.14 16.27 -2.15
N ASN A 212 12.24 15.76 -1.31
CA ASN A 212 11.00 16.46 -0.97
C ASN A 212 10.73 16.65 0.52
N VAL A 213 11.18 15.71 1.36
CA VAL A 213 10.85 15.73 2.80
C VAL A 213 11.74 16.70 3.57
N ASP A 214 11.21 17.23 4.68
CA ASP A 214 11.96 18.11 5.58
C ASP A 214 12.79 17.33 6.60
N GLN A 215 12.32 16.13 6.96
CA GLN A 215 13.03 15.20 7.84
C GLN A 215 12.82 13.77 7.33
N LEU A 216 13.90 13.01 7.31
CA LEU A 216 13.90 11.59 6.92
C LEU A 216 14.39 10.76 8.10
N ILE A 217 13.45 10.07 8.76
CA ILE A 217 13.74 9.14 9.84
C ILE A 217 14.00 7.77 9.21
N VAL A 218 15.13 7.19 9.55
CA VAL A 218 15.52 5.84 9.11
C VAL A 218 15.50 4.87 10.29
N GLY A 219 15.22 3.59 10.02
CA GLY A 219 15.13 2.57 11.06
C GLY A 219 15.62 1.20 10.60
N GLY A 220 15.86 0.30 11.56
CA GLY A 220 16.32 -1.06 11.29
C GLY A 220 17.74 -1.11 10.69
N GLY A 221 17.98 -2.07 9.81
CA GLY A 221 19.25 -2.20 9.10
C GLY A 221 19.59 -0.99 8.23
N ILE A 222 18.59 -0.29 7.72
CA ILE A 222 18.78 0.99 7.02
C ILE A 222 19.44 2.01 7.95
N ALA A 223 18.92 2.18 9.17
CA ALA A 223 19.51 3.09 10.15
C ALA A 223 20.96 2.72 10.48
N ASN A 224 21.25 1.42 10.61
CA ASN A 224 22.61 0.94 10.88
C ASN A 224 23.59 1.33 9.77
N THR A 225 23.17 1.23 8.50
CA THR A 225 23.97 1.66 7.36
C THR A 225 24.17 3.19 7.38
N PHE A 226 23.14 3.96 7.73
CA PHE A 226 23.26 5.42 7.90
C PHE A 226 24.15 5.80 9.08
N MET A 227 24.13 5.02 10.17
CA MET A 227 25.06 5.22 11.30
C MET A 227 26.53 5.00 10.87
N LEU A 228 26.80 3.97 10.09
CA LEU A 228 28.13 3.78 9.48
C LEU A 228 28.51 4.98 8.61
N ALA A 229 27.60 5.47 7.80
CA ALA A 229 27.81 6.66 6.97
C ALA A 229 28.15 7.91 7.80
N ALA A 230 27.61 7.99 9.02
CA ALA A 230 27.88 9.07 9.98
C ALA A 230 29.18 8.83 10.80
N GLY A 231 29.91 7.74 10.55
CA GLY A 231 31.17 7.43 11.23
C GLY A 231 31.02 6.66 12.55
N LEU A 232 29.82 6.13 12.84
CA LEU A 232 29.56 5.34 14.04
C LEU A 232 29.87 3.86 13.83
N LYS A 233 30.26 3.18 14.89
CA LYS A 233 30.41 1.73 14.91
C LYS A 233 29.08 1.06 15.23
N ILE A 234 28.79 -0.04 14.55
CA ILE A 234 27.53 -0.77 14.72
C ILE A 234 27.71 -2.23 15.16
N GLY A 235 28.91 -2.65 15.49
CA GLY A 235 29.21 -4.03 15.90
C GLY A 235 28.87 -5.05 14.82
N LYS A 236 28.11 -6.08 15.22
CA LYS A 236 27.60 -7.14 14.30
C LYS A 236 26.23 -6.84 13.72
N SER A 237 25.75 -5.61 13.85
CA SER A 237 24.42 -5.22 13.39
C SER A 237 24.26 -5.43 11.89
N LEU A 238 23.01 -5.77 11.51
CA LEU A 238 22.64 -5.88 10.10
C LEU A 238 22.85 -4.54 9.40
N ALA A 239 23.68 -4.53 8.36
CA ALA A 239 23.95 -3.35 7.54
C ALA A 239 24.48 -3.75 6.16
N GLU A 240 24.48 -2.80 5.24
CA GLU A 240 25.07 -2.94 3.91
C GLU A 240 26.25 -1.97 3.77
N ALA A 241 27.44 -2.42 4.17
CA ALA A 241 28.64 -1.59 4.18
C ALA A 241 29.04 -1.06 2.80
N ASP A 242 28.73 -1.79 1.74
CA ASP A 242 28.94 -1.39 0.33
C ASP A 242 28.00 -0.25 -0.13
N LEU A 243 26.94 0.06 0.63
CA LEU A 243 26.01 1.15 0.35
C LEU A 243 26.17 2.38 1.26
N VAL A 244 27.24 2.44 2.03
CA VAL A 244 27.55 3.59 2.88
C VAL A 244 27.67 4.89 2.07
N ASP A 245 28.26 4.86 0.90
CA ASP A 245 28.40 6.04 0.03
C ASP A 245 27.02 6.54 -0.46
N GLU A 246 26.10 5.62 -0.73
CA GLU A 246 24.71 5.96 -1.09
C GLU A 246 23.99 6.62 0.08
N ALA A 247 24.18 6.11 1.31
CA ALA A 247 23.61 6.72 2.52
C ALA A 247 24.19 8.13 2.76
N LYS A 248 25.50 8.31 2.57
CA LYS A 248 26.15 9.64 2.64
C LYS A 248 25.54 10.61 1.64
N ALA A 249 25.32 10.16 0.40
CA ALA A 249 24.72 10.99 -0.64
C ALA A 249 23.30 11.45 -0.26
N VAL A 250 22.50 10.60 0.37
CA VAL A 250 21.17 10.97 0.88
C VAL A 250 21.28 12.02 1.98
N ILE A 251 22.16 11.83 2.96
CA ILE A 251 22.40 12.79 4.05
C ILE A 251 22.83 14.17 3.48
N GLU A 252 23.74 14.18 2.54
CA GLU A 252 24.25 15.42 1.91
C GLU A 252 23.16 16.12 1.10
N ALA A 253 22.39 15.38 0.33
CA ALA A 253 21.27 15.93 -0.45
C ALA A 253 20.22 16.59 0.45
N MET A 254 19.90 15.95 1.58
CA MET A 254 18.99 16.51 2.58
C MET A 254 19.55 17.78 3.21
N ARG A 255 20.80 17.73 3.65
CA ARG A 255 21.48 18.89 4.27
C ARG A 255 21.56 20.07 3.33
N ALA A 256 21.88 19.85 2.04
CA ALA A 256 21.96 20.89 1.03
C ALA A 256 20.64 21.65 0.84
N ARG A 257 19.50 21.03 1.17
CA ARG A 257 18.18 21.67 1.13
C ARG A 257 17.74 22.27 2.47
N GLY A 258 18.59 22.24 3.49
CA GLY A 258 18.20 22.63 4.85
C GLY A 258 17.30 21.62 5.56
N ALA A 259 17.23 20.38 5.06
CA ALA A 259 16.51 19.28 5.64
C ALA A 259 17.44 18.40 6.50
N ASP A 260 16.88 17.43 7.23
CA ASP A 260 17.63 16.66 8.23
C ASP A 260 17.35 15.15 8.13
N VAL A 261 18.39 14.36 8.36
CA VAL A 261 18.31 12.92 8.62
C VAL A 261 18.77 12.68 10.07
N PRO A 262 17.84 12.62 11.04
CA PRO A 262 18.23 12.42 12.43
C PRO A 262 18.85 11.03 12.63
N ILE A 263 20.09 11.01 13.07
CA ILE A 263 20.83 9.79 13.39
C ILE A 263 20.60 9.41 14.85
N PRO A 264 20.38 8.14 15.20
CA PRO A 264 20.21 7.71 16.57
C PRO A 264 21.38 8.13 17.47
N SER A 265 21.08 8.72 18.63
CA SER A 265 22.09 9.07 19.64
C SER A 265 22.25 7.99 20.71
N ASP A 266 21.25 7.12 20.86
CA ASP A 266 21.26 5.94 21.69
C ASP A 266 20.54 4.79 21.00
N VAL A 267 20.85 3.58 21.39
CA VAL A 267 20.36 2.34 20.79
C VAL A 267 20.07 1.30 21.88
N VAL A 268 19.29 0.29 21.54
CA VAL A 268 19.09 -0.91 22.34
C VAL A 268 19.79 -2.06 21.66
N THR A 269 20.73 -2.68 22.37
CA THR A 269 21.58 -3.75 21.82
C THR A 269 21.35 -5.07 22.53
N ALA A 270 21.69 -6.14 21.84
CA ALA A 270 21.80 -7.50 22.40
C ALA A 270 22.98 -8.21 21.77
N LYS A 271 23.41 -9.31 22.39
CA LYS A 271 24.51 -10.14 21.84
C LYS A 271 24.01 -11.18 20.84
N THR A 272 22.73 -11.51 20.89
CA THR A 272 22.07 -12.47 19.99
C THR A 272 20.72 -11.93 19.51
N PHE A 273 20.28 -12.38 18.35
CA PHE A 273 18.94 -12.09 17.83
C PHE A 273 17.96 -13.12 18.37
N ALA A 274 17.38 -12.83 19.54
CA ALA A 274 16.41 -13.70 20.22
C ALA A 274 15.45 -12.87 21.08
N ALA A 275 14.23 -13.36 21.24
CA ALA A 275 13.19 -12.67 22.03
C ALA A 275 13.57 -12.52 23.50
N ASP A 276 14.34 -13.47 24.04
CA ASP A 276 14.82 -13.51 25.42
C ASP A 276 16.25 -12.97 25.61
N ALA A 277 16.87 -12.45 24.55
CA ALA A 277 18.21 -11.89 24.64
C ALA A 277 18.20 -10.68 25.61
N PRO A 278 19.18 -10.61 26.56
CA PRO A 278 19.30 -9.45 27.44
C PRO A 278 19.52 -8.17 26.65
N ALA A 279 18.64 -7.20 26.85
CA ALA A 279 18.71 -5.91 26.18
C ALA A 279 19.55 -4.92 27.01
N GLU A 280 20.37 -4.12 26.30
CA GLU A 280 21.20 -3.09 26.92
C GLU A 280 21.04 -1.78 26.16
N ILE A 281 20.71 -0.71 26.89
CA ILE A 281 20.66 0.65 26.35
C ILE A 281 22.06 1.22 26.35
N LYS A 282 22.52 1.67 25.19
CA LYS A 282 23.85 2.26 25.00
C LYS A 282 23.78 3.57 24.24
N ALA A 283 24.70 4.49 24.53
CA ALA A 283 24.98 5.58 23.60
C ALA A 283 25.43 5.01 22.25
N ALA A 284 25.07 5.66 21.18
CA ALA A 284 25.44 5.20 19.81
C ALA A 284 26.96 5.14 19.62
N THR A 285 27.72 5.91 20.40
CA THR A 285 29.20 5.90 20.40
C THR A 285 29.81 4.74 21.18
N ASP A 286 29.02 3.99 21.97
CA ASP A 286 29.49 2.96 22.90
C ASP A 286 29.14 1.54 22.43
N VAL A 287 28.74 1.37 21.20
CA VAL A 287 28.40 0.06 20.61
C VAL A 287 29.68 -0.79 20.52
N ALA A 288 29.63 -1.99 21.10
CA ALA A 288 30.73 -2.95 21.08
C ALA A 288 30.77 -3.75 19.79
N ASP A 289 31.93 -4.36 19.49
CA ASP A 289 32.13 -5.14 18.26
C ASP A 289 31.20 -6.37 18.14
N ASP A 290 30.73 -6.89 19.28
CA ASP A 290 29.83 -8.05 19.34
C ASP A 290 28.36 -7.68 19.59
N ASP A 291 28.03 -6.40 19.57
CA ASP A 291 26.65 -5.92 19.73
C ASP A 291 25.84 -6.04 18.44
N LEU A 292 24.55 -6.36 18.61
CA LEU A 292 23.51 -6.22 17.59
C LEU A 292 22.59 -5.06 18.01
N ILE A 293 22.44 -4.07 17.16
CA ILE A 293 21.47 -2.99 17.36
C ILE A 293 20.09 -3.51 16.91
N LEU A 294 19.15 -3.61 17.86
CA LEU A 294 17.82 -4.17 17.62
C LEU A 294 16.68 -3.16 17.79
N ASP A 295 16.97 -1.98 18.30
CA ASP A 295 16.03 -0.86 18.41
C ASP A 295 16.79 0.48 18.58
N ILE A 296 16.10 1.57 18.30
CA ILE A 296 16.57 2.90 18.74
C ILE A 296 16.43 2.99 20.27
N GLY A 297 17.29 3.76 20.90
CA GLY A 297 17.21 3.98 22.33
C GLY A 297 16.06 4.91 22.73
N PRO A 298 15.73 4.96 24.04
CA PRO A 298 14.61 5.75 24.53
C PRO A 298 14.80 7.26 24.35
N HIS A 299 16.02 7.75 24.41
CA HIS A 299 16.32 9.16 24.18
C HIS A 299 16.08 9.54 22.72
N THR A 300 16.55 8.74 21.78
CA THR A 300 16.28 8.91 20.35
C THR A 300 14.79 8.84 20.08
N ALA A 301 14.09 7.85 20.65
CA ALA A 301 12.64 7.69 20.47
C ALA A 301 11.87 8.94 20.92
N ALA A 302 12.22 9.49 22.10
CA ALA A 302 11.59 10.71 22.61
C ALA A 302 11.84 11.92 21.71
N ARG A 303 13.06 12.07 21.18
CA ARG A 303 13.41 13.15 20.25
C ARG A 303 12.64 13.03 18.94
N LEU A 304 12.54 11.83 18.37
CA LEU A 304 11.78 11.59 17.15
C LEU A 304 10.28 11.78 17.37
N ALA A 305 9.76 11.36 18.53
CA ALA A 305 8.36 11.59 18.89
C ALA A 305 8.00 13.09 18.92
N ALA A 306 8.88 13.93 19.45
CA ALA A 306 8.69 15.38 19.46
C ALA A 306 8.62 15.94 18.03
N ARG A 307 9.46 15.47 17.13
CA ARG A 307 9.45 15.87 15.71
C ARG A 307 8.16 15.43 15.00
N LEU A 308 7.69 14.23 15.28
CA LEU A 308 6.43 13.72 14.69
C LEU A 308 5.22 14.51 15.20
N LYS A 309 5.19 14.87 16.48
CA LYS A 309 4.11 15.70 17.04
C LYS A 309 4.08 17.11 16.46
N ALA A 310 5.22 17.64 16.06
CA ALA A 310 5.35 18.97 15.45
C ALA A 310 5.19 18.93 13.90
N ALA A 311 5.06 17.76 13.29
CA ALA A 311 4.94 17.61 11.86
C ALA A 311 3.60 18.13 11.32
N GLY A 312 3.58 18.56 10.07
CA GLY A 312 2.34 18.84 9.33
C GLY A 312 1.82 17.64 8.56
N THR A 313 2.74 16.82 8.06
CA THR A 313 2.44 15.59 7.31
C THR A 313 3.46 14.51 7.66
N ILE A 314 2.99 13.27 7.80
CA ILE A 314 3.83 12.11 8.10
C ILE A 314 3.59 11.03 7.07
N VAL A 315 4.68 10.50 6.50
CA VAL A 315 4.68 9.30 5.66
C VAL A 315 5.40 8.19 6.42
N TRP A 316 4.70 7.10 6.73
CA TRP A 316 5.24 6.04 7.56
C TRP A 316 5.35 4.71 6.82
N ASN A 317 6.58 4.24 6.65
CA ASN A 317 6.90 2.95 6.05
C ASN A 317 7.99 2.22 6.85
N GLY A 318 7.58 1.31 7.68
CA GLY A 318 8.43 0.37 8.42
C GLY A 318 8.65 0.69 9.90
N PRO A 319 8.84 -0.35 10.71
CA PRO A 319 9.19 -0.24 12.12
C PRO A 319 10.67 0.13 12.30
N VAL A 320 11.01 0.80 13.40
CA VAL A 320 12.37 1.28 13.68
C VAL A 320 13.21 0.31 14.52
N GLY A 321 12.65 -0.82 14.90
CA GLY A 321 13.31 -1.87 15.65
C GLY A 321 12.60 -3.21 15.49
N VAL A 322 13.10 -4.23 16.19
CA VAL A 322 12.51 -5.58 16.20
C VAL A 322 11.33 -5.59 17.17
N PHE A 323 10.23 -4.94 16.75
CA PHE A 323 9.07 -4.68 17.62
C PHE A 323 8.28 -5.95 17.97
N GLU A 324 8.53 -7.05 17.28
CA GLU A 324 7.96 -8.36 17.60
C GLU A 324 8.48 -8.90 18.93
N PHE A 325 9.65 -8.45 19.37
CA PHE A 325 10.24 -8.82 20.64
C PHE A 325 10.00 -7.71 21.67
N ALA A 326 9.42 -8.04 22.81
CA ALA A 326 9.06 -7.07 23.85
C ALA A 326 10.22 -6.19 24.31
N ALA A 327 11.44 -6.75 24.36
CA ALA A 327 12.64 -6.02 24.76
C ALA A 327 13.09 -4.95 23.75
N PHE A 328 12.65 -5.02 22.51
CA PHE A 328 13.09 -4.18 21.39
C PHE A 328 11.95 -3.48 20.68
N GLU A 329 10.79 -3.31 21.35
CA GLU A 329 9.61 -2.67 20.78
C GLU A 329 9.45 -1.19 21.12
N ASN A 330 10.17 -0.69 22.12
CA ASN A 330 9.93 0.64 22.65
C ASN A 330 10.03 1.73 21.60
N GLY A 331 11.01 1.68 20.73
CA GLY A 331 11.18 2.68 19.66
C GLY A 331 9.99 2.74 18.74
N THR A 332 9.54 1.61 18.23
CA THR A 332 8.37 1.52 17.34
C THR A 332 7.09 1.92 18.06
N ARG A 333 6.91 1.48 19.30
CA ARG A 333 5.75 1.86 20.11
C ARG A 333 5.67 3.37 20.34
N VAL A 334 6.76 4.01 20.74
CA VAL A 334 6.82 5.46 20.99
C VAL A 334 6.53 6.24 19.71
N ILE A 335 7.10 5.82 18.57
CA ILE A 335 6.83 6.43 17.27
C ILE A 335 5.37 6.26 16.88
N ALA A 336 4.83 5.06 16.99
CA ALA A 336 3.42 4.79 16.69
C ALA A 336 2.47 5.67 17.52
N GLN A 337 2.72 5.78 18.81
CA GLN A 337 1.93 6.63 19.71
C GLN A 337 2.07 8.12 19.38
N ALA A 338 3.27 8.57 19.00
CA ALA A 338 3.50 9.95 18.58
C ALA A 338 2.73 10.28 17.28
N ILE A 339 2.71 9.39 16.32
CA ILE A 339 1.93 9.53 15.09
C ILE A 339 0.44 9.61 15.41
N ALA A 340 -0.05 8.71 16.27
CA ALA A 340 -1.45 8.68 16.70
C ALA A 340 -1.88 9.98 17.42
N GLN A 341 -0.99 10.58 18.20
CA GLN A 341 -1.25 11.80 18.96
C GLN A 341 -0.97 13.09 18.19
N SER A 342 -0.32 13.00 17.02
CA SER A 342 0.02 14.17 16.20
C SER A 342 -1.20 14.72 15.49
N ASP A 343 -1.27 16.05 15.36
CA ASP A 343 -2.26 16.73 14.51
C ASP A 343 -1.92 16.65 13.01
N ALA A 344 -0.77 16.07 12.67
CA ALA A 344 -0.34 15.90 11.29
C ALA A 344 -1.29 14.96 10.53
N PHE A 345 -1.46 15.21 9.22
CA PHE A 345 -2.00 14.19 8.34
C PHE A 345 -0.96 13.07 8.18
N SER A 346 -1.33 11.85 8.52
CA SER A 346 -0.44 10.70 8.40
C SER A 346 -0.95 9.69 7.39
N ILE A 347 -0.03 9.19 6.57
CA ILE A 347 -0.27 8.07 5.66
C ILE A 347 0.73 6.96 5.99
N ALA A 348 0.22 5.75 6.13
CA ALA A 348 1.04 4.58 6.45
C ALA A 348 0.79 3.45 5.44
N GLY A 349 1.81 2.69 5.13
CA GLY A 349 1.71 1.53 4.25
C GLY A 349 2.88 0.58 4.41
N GLY A 350 2.69 -0.63 3.88
CA GLY A 350 3.61 -1.74 4.04
C GLY A 350 3.18 -2.72 5.12
N GLY A 351 3.45 -4.02 4.92
CA GLY A 351 2.95 -5.08 5.81
C GLY A 351 3.40 -4.94 7.26
N ASP A 352 4.67 -4.64 7.48
CA ASP A 352 5.22 -4.48 8.83
C ASP A 352 4.67 -3.23 9.53
N THR A 353 4.40 -2.17 8.76
CA THR A 353 3.77 -0.95 9.29
C THR A 353 2.35 -1.24 9.76
N LEU A 354 1.57 -1.97 8.96
CA LEU A 354 0.21 -2.37 9.32
C LEU A 354 0.20 -3.28 10.55
N ALA A 355 1.17 -4.18 10.66
CA ALA A 355 1.33 -5.03 11.84
C ALA A 355 1.61 -4.19 13.12
N ALA A 356 2.45 -3.18 13.04
CA ALA A 356 2.70 -2.27 14.15
C ALA A 356 1.44 -1.45 14.52
N ILE A 357 0.71 -0.95 13.53
CA ILE A 357 -0.55 -0.23 13.75
C ILE A 357 -1.56 -1.11 14.50
N ALA A 358 -1.70 -2.37 14.07
CA ALA A 358 -2.59 -3.34 14.72
C ALA A 358 -2.13 -3.65 16.15
N LYS A 359 -0.84 -3.89 16.35
CA LYS A 359 -0.27 -4.21 17.67
C LYS A 359 -0.54 -3.11 18.70
N TYR A 360 -0.44 -1.85 18.29
CA TYR A 360 -0.63 -0.70 19.20
C TYR A 360 -2.04 -0.10 19.15
N GLY A 361 -2.95 -0.69 18.38
CA GLY A 361 -4.36 -0.32 18.37
C GLY A 361 -4.65 1.10 17.89
N ILE A 362 -3.86 1.60 16.94
CA ILE A 362 -3.95 2.99 16.48
C ILE A 362 -4.58 3.16 15.09
N GLU A 363 -5.31 2.16 14.59
CA GLU A 363 -5.90 2.19 13.25
C GLU A 363 -6.77 3.43 13.00
N LYS A 364 -7.49 3.87 14.03
CA LYS A 364 -8.38 5.03 13.93
C LYS A 364 -7.67 6.37 14.02
N ASP A 365 -6.42 6.36 14.48
CA ASP A 365 -5.64 7.57 14.74
C ASP A 365 -4.65 7.89 13.62
N VAL A 366 -4.45 6.97 12.67
CA VAL A 366 -3.68 7.20 11.45
C VAL A 366 -4.59 7.80 10.40
N GLY A 367 -4.15 8.89 9.77
CA GLY A 367 -4.98 9.62 8.81
C GLY A 367 -5.43 8.79 7.61
N TYR A 368 -4.53 8.00 7.06
CA TYR A 368 -4.85 7.02 6.02
C TYR A 368 -3.90 5.82 6.07
N ILE A 369 -4.47 4.62 6.02
CA ILE A 369 -3.71 3.37 5.95
C ILE A 369 -3.85 2.82 4.54
N SER A 370 -2.75 2.79 3.79
CA SER A 370 -2.77 2.30 2.41
C SER A 370 -3.02 0.79 2.38
N THR A 371 -3.93 0.37 1.51
CA THR A 371 -4.24 -1.04 1.26
C THR A 371 -3.32 -1.66 0.20
N GLY A 372 -2.50 -0.85 -0.46
CA GLY A 372 -1.81 -1.19 -1.69
C GLY A 372 -0.33 -1.50 -1.54
N GLY A 373 0.12 -2.21 -0.52
CA GLY A 373 1.52 -2.61 -0.29
C GLY A 373 2.55 -2.24 -1.36
N GLY A 374 2.67 -3.05 -2.42
CA GLY A 374 3.61 -2.81 -3.52
C GLY A 374 3.33 -1.52 -4.30
N ALA A 375 2.08 -1.21 -4.57
CA ALA A 375 1.69 0.02 -5.26
C ALA A 375 2.05 1.27 -4.43
N PHE A 376 1.82 1.22 -3.13
CA PHE A 376 2.21 2.30 -2.21
C PHE A 376 3.72 2.54 -2.23
N LEU A 377 4.52 1.47 -2.19
CA LEU A 377 5.98 1.58 -2.26
C LEU A 377 6.44 2.21 -3.59
N GLU A 378 5.83 1.85 -4.71
CA GLU A 378 6.15 2.45 -6.00
C GLU A 378 5.79 3.94 -6.07
N VAL A 379 4.72 4.36 -5.42
CA VAL A 379 4.41 5.79 -5.26
C VAL A 379 5.52 6.51 -4.48
N LEU A 380 5.99 5.91 -3.39
CA LEU A 380 7.10 6.48 -2.61
C LEU A 380 8.41 6.53 -3.39
N GLU A 381 8.60 5.63 -4.36
CA GLU A 381 9.72 5.66 -5.31
C GLU A 381 9.62 6.78 -6.35
N GLY A 382 8.51 7.53 -6.37
CA GLY A 382 8.26 8.59 -7.34
C GLY A 382 7.75 8.09 -8.69
N LYS A 383 7.35 6.83 -8.79
CA LYS A 383 6.84 6.25 -10.04
C LYS A 383 5.39 6.66 -10.28
N THR A 384 5.04 6.85 -11.55
CA THR A 384 3.65 6.97 -11.97
C THR A 384 3.05 5.57 -12.13
N LEU A 385 1.94 5.32 -11.42
CA LEU A 385 1.27 4.02 -11.50
C LEU A 385 0.46 3.91 -12.78
N PRO A 386 0.59 2.80 -13.55
CA PRO A 386 -0.12 2.63 -14.83
C PRO A 386 -1.63 2.83 -14.73
N ALA A 387 -2.29 2.27 -13.73
CA ALA A 387 -3.73 2.41 -13.58
C ALA A 387 -4.16 3.86 -13.32
N LEU A 388 -3.37 4.64 -12.59
CA LEU A 388 -3.65 6.05 -12.34
C LEU A 388 -3.34 6.89 -13.59
N GLU A 389 -2.29 6.56 -14.31
CA GLU A 389 -1.93 7.22 -15.57
C GLU A 389 -3.07 7.12 -16.59
N ILE A 390 -3.59 5.92 -16.82
CA ILE A 390 -4.65 5.74 -17.82
C ILE A 390 -5.95 6.44 -17.41
N LEU A 391 -6.32 6.39 -16.13
CA LEU A 391 -7.51 7.10 -15.65
C LEU A 391 -7.36 8.61 -15.77
N THR A 392 -6.19 9.15 -15.48
CA THR A 392 -5.89 10.58 -15.65
C THR A 392 -5.97 10.99 -17.12
N ARG A 393 -5.41 10.19 -18.02
CA ARG A 393 -5.48 10.40 -19.47
C ARG A 393 -6.92 10.40 -19.95
N ARG A 394 -7.73 9.44 -19.50
CA ARG A 394 -9.14 9.33 -19.89
C ARG A 394 -10.02 10.46 -19.32
N ALA A 395 -9.63 11.07 -18.21
CA ALA A 395 -10.33 12.23 -17.66
C ALA A 395 -10.03 13.53 -18.44
N ALA A 396 -8.93 13.59 -19.12
CA ALA A 396 -8.53 14.76 -19.92
C ALA A 396 -9.17 14.81 -21.32
N GLY A 397 -9.84 13.74 -21.75
CA GLY A 397 -10.51 13.61 -23.04
C GLY A 397 -9.95 12.42 -23.81
#